data_98340e2e280fca7491c7857f3b69d51a
#
_entry.id   98340e2e280fca7491c7857f3b69d51a
#
_cell.length_a   1.000
_cell.length_b   1.000
_cell.length_c   1.000
_cell.angle_alpha   90.00
_cell.angle_beta   90.00
_cell.angle_gamma   90.00
#
_symmetry.space_group_name_H-M   'P 1'
#
loop_
_entity.id
_entity.type
_entity.pdbx_description
1 polymer ?
#
loop_
_entity_poly.entity_id
_entity_poly.type
_entity_poly.pdbx_seq_one_letter_code
_entity_poly.pdbx_strand_id
1 'polypeptide(L)'
;MVALLLGTATLPSLARKKKQVKAVAAEQDTIPANDKKRFDYFFLEAIRQQGAGNYSAAFDLLEHARAINPHAAEVYYFQSVYYSQMKKDSVALACLEKAVSLNPENQTYPERLAQYYIGNQQYDKAIDSYELIYAHNHDNTDALRILLQLYQQKNDFLKMLSTIARLEKEEGESEQFTLSKMRVYEMMGDSKAAYRELESLSDKHPLDMVYKTMLGNWLMQHDRQKEAYKLFTDVLKEEPDNAYAESSLYDYYNATGQKEQARLMLDRILLGKNTELETKIVMIRSFIQENERNGGDSTEVLNLFTKILNVPKPSGELAELRAAYMDLKKMPQDSVDAAFQKVLTIAPDNASARLQLVQSLWEQKKYDEVIDMTNQAQAYNPDEMVFYYFGGMAHYMKGDDDATLVTFRKGLAQINEKSSPDLVSDLYMIMGDILNKKGLEDESFAAYDSCLQWKDDNVAALNNYAYYISLKGKELHKAEQMSFKTIKAEPKNGTYLDTYAWILFMEERYHEAKIYIDQAIANLDSTQNNNTVIEHAGDIYAMNGLTEEALKFWKQSYDAGNKSEGIMTKIKNKRYITEEEIKRMTGGSAVTPDRKSQSRSGAKKNNKLRNGKKK
;
A
#
# COMPACT_ATOMS: atom_id res chain seq x y z
N MET A 1 46.24 -23.41 33.27
CA MET A 1 46.05 -24.82 33.65
C MET A 1 44.68 -24.91 34.38
N VAL A 2 43.60 -25.09 33.67
CA VAL A 2 42.29 -25.48 34.22
C VAL A 2 41.77 -26.54 33.26
N ALA A 3 41.65 -27.75 33.75
CA ALA A 3 41.23 -28.93 33.00
C ALA A 3 39.75 -28.86 32.69
N LEU A 4 39.38 -28.94 31.41
CA LEU A 4 38.03 -29.26 30.96
C LEU A 4 37.72 -30.72 31.30
N LEU A 5 36.91 -30.95 32.32
CA LEU A 5 36.22 -32.20 32.53
C LEU A 5 35.04 -32.29 31.55
N LEU A 6 35.27 -33.01 30.47
CA LEU A 6 34.19 -33.53 29.62
C LEU A 6 33.46 -34.62 30.43
N GLY A 7 32.43 -34.22 31.13
CA GLY A 7 31.46 -35.15 31.71
C GLY A 7 30.60 -35.74 30.61
N THR A 8 30.90 -37.00 30.27
CA THR A 8 29.99 -37.85 29.47
C THR A 8 28.76 -38.16 30.30
N ALA A 9 27.76 -37.28 30.20
CA ALA A 9 26.42 -37.58 30.67
C ALA A 9 25.80 -38.60 29.70
N THR A 10 25.97 -39.86 29.99
CA THR A 10 25.23 -40.96 29.36
C THR A 10 23.72 -40.73 29.59
N LEU A 11 22.97 -40.65 28.54
CA LEU A 11 21.51 -40.48 28.50
C LEU A 11 20.81 -41.84 28.85
N PRO A 12 20.44 -42.11 30.11
CA PRO A 12 19.67 -43.30 30.44
C PRO A 12 18.16 -43.18 30.15
N SER A 13 17.70 -41.95 29.82
CA SER A 13 16.25 -41.71 29.65
C SER A 13 15.70 -42.05 28.25
N LEU A 14 16.52 -42.01 27.21
CA LEU A 14 16.08 -42.29 25.83
C LEU A 14 15.76 -43.77 25.58
N ALA A 15 16.55 -44.69 26.18
CA ALA A 15 16.28 -46.13 26.08
C ALA A 15 14.99 -46.52 26.82
N ARG A 16 14.68 -45.87 27.95
CA ARG A 16 13.45 -46.10 28.70
C ARG A 16 12.22 -45.55 28.00
N LYS A 17 12.33 -44.35 27.34
CA LYS A 17 11.26 -43.79 26.51
C LYS A 17 11.03 -44.59 25.23
N LYS A 18 12.10 -45.08 24.55
CA LYS A 18 11.95 -45.95 23.37
C LYS A 18 11.22 -47.25 23.70
N LYS A 19 11.46 -47.82 24.89
CA LYS A 19 10.76 -49.07 25.32
C LYS A 19 9.27 -48.81 25.65
N GLN A 20 8.95 -47.69 26.25
CA GLN A 20 7.55 -47.28 26.50
C GLN A 20 6.84 -46.91 25.19
N VAL A 21 7.49 -46.22 24.27
CA VAL A 21 6.94 -45.85 22.97
C VAL A 21 6.69 -47.07 22.09
N LYS A 22 7.61 -48.04 22.06
CA LYS A 22 7.36 -49.32 21.39
C LYS A 22 6.21 -50.11 22.01
N ALA A 23 6.05 -50.07 23.33
CA ALA A 23 4.92 -50.71 24.01
C ALA A 23 3.57 -50.04 23.66
N VAL A 24 3.54 -48.72 23.58
CA VAL A 24 2.32 -47.98 23.19
C VAL A 24 2.00 -48.17 21.69
N ALA A 25 3.01 -48.19 20.80
CA ALA A 25 2.80 -48.47 19.39
C ALA A 25 2.32 -49.93 19.14
N ALA A 26 2.73 -50.90 20.01
CA ALA A 26 2.25 -52.28 19.93
C ALA A 26 0.80 -52.43 20.45
N GLU A 27 0.33 -51.52 21.33
CA GLU A 27 -1.07 -51.51 21.78
C GLU A 27 -2.05 -50.92 20.74
N GLN A 28 -1.56 -50.12 19.80
CA GLN A 28 -2.41 -49.50 18.76
C GLN A 28 -3.01 -50.53 17.77
N ASP A 29 -2.40 -51.71 17.62
CA ASP A 29 -2.86 -52.74 16.69
C ASP A 29 -3.90 -53.72 17.27
N THR A 30 -4.41 -53.47 18.48
CA THR A 30 -5.27 -54.43 19.22
C THR A 30 -6.75 -54.06 19.29
N ILE A 31 -7.23 -53.07 18.56
CA ILE A 31 -8.68 -52.85 18.49
C ILE A 31 -9.37 -53.95 17.69
N PRO A 32 -10.57 -54.44 18.13
CA PRO A 32 -11.32 -55.46 17.42
C PRO A 32 -11.56 -55.08 15.97
N ALA A 33 -11.50 -56.05 15.06
CA ALA A 33 -11.61 -55.80 13.61
C ALA A 33 -12.90 -55.03 13.21
N ASN A 34 -13.98 -55.21 13.98
CA ASN A 34 -15.23 -54.49 13.75
C ASN A 34 -15.11 -53.00 14.18
N ASP A 35 -14.43 -52.75 15.28
CA ASP A 35 -14.20 -51.38 15.75
C ASP A 35 -13.17 -50.65 14.87
N LYS A 36 -12.20 -51.38 14.31
CA LYS A 36 -11.29 -50.82 13.30
C LYS A 36 -12.05 -50.30 12.05
N LYS A 37 -12.98 -51.13 11.50
CA LYS A 37 -13.82 -50.72 10.36
C LYS A 37 -14.69 -49.50 10.70
N ARG A 38 -15.24 -49.45 11.91
CA ARG A 38 -16.04 -48.30 12.34
C ARG A 38 -15.18 -47.06 12.53
N PHE A 39 -14.01 -47.20 13.13
CA PHE A 39 -13.03 -46.13 13.25
C PHE A 39 -12.64 -45.55 11.88
N ASP A 40 -12.22 -46.41 10.96
CA ASP A 40 -11.82 -46.01 9.60
C ASP A 40 -12.96 -45.25 8.89
N TYR A 41 -14.21 -45.74 9.06
CA TYR A 41 -15.37 -45.04 8.48
C TYR A 41 -15.55 -43.62 9.03
N PHE A 42 -15.58 -43.46 10.36
CA PHE A 42 -15.78 -42.17 10.97
C PHE A 42 -14.60 -41.20 10.68
N PHE A 43 -13.38 -41.71 10.71
CA PHE A 43 -12.21 -40.89 10.45
C PHE A 43 -12.16 -40.44 8.98
N LEU A 44 -12.34 -41.34 8.01
CA LEU A 44 -12.33 -40.97 6.60
C LEU A 44 -13.50 -40.05 6.24
N GLU A 45 -14.68 -40.27 6.83
CA GLU A 45 -15.82 -39.39 6.63
C GLU A 45 -15.56 -37.99 7.24
N ALA A 46 -14.89 -37.90 8.39
CA ALA A 46 -14.45 -36.63 8.95
C ALA A 46 -13.55 -35.84 7.97
N ILE A 47 -12.57 -36.53 7.39
CA ILE A 47 -11.67 -35.92 6.39
C ILE A 47 -12.46 -35.46 5.15
N ARG A 48 -13.43 -36.26 4.69
CA ARG A 48 -14.30 -35.89 3.57
C ARG A 48 -15.16 -34.66 3.87
N GLN A 49 -15.76 -34.60 5.07
CA GLN A 49 -16.56 -33.46 5.51
C GLN A 49 -15.71 -32.18 5.66
N GLN A 50 -14.48 -32.32 6.17
CA GLN A 50 -13.52 -31.23 6.21
C GLN A 50 -13.22 -30.68 4.82
N GLY A 51 -12.96 -31.56 3.84
CA GLY A 51 -12.71 -31.16 2.46
C GLY A 51 -13.93 -30.50 1.78
N ALA A 52 -15.14 -30.82 2.25
CA ALA A 52 -16.39 -30.20 1.80
C ALA A 52 -16.74 -28.88 2.55
N GLY A 53 -15.91 -28.45 3.51
CA GLY A 53 -16.17 -27.25 4.31
C GLY A 53 -17.14 -27.41 5.47
N ASN A 54 -17.62 -28.64 5.73
CA ASN A 54 -18.57 -28.95 6.81
C ASN A 54 -17.83 -29.21 8.13
N TYR A 55 -17.18 -28.19 8.66
CA TYR A 55 -16.24 -28.31 9.79
C TYR A 55 -16.88 -28.82 11.09
N SER A 56 -18.13 -28.45 11.38
CA SER A 56 -18.84 -28.96 12.57
C SER A 56 -19.06 -30.46 12.50
N ALA A 57 -19.58 -30.94 11.35
CA ALA A 57 -19.80 -32.37 11.13
C ALA A 57 -18.47 -33.18 11.17
N ALA A 58 -17.40 -32.61 10.58
CA ALA A 58 -16.08 -33.23 10.64
C ALA A 58 -15.57 -33.35 12.08
N PHE A 59 -15.75 -32.34 12.90
CA PHE A 59 -15.35 -32.38 14.32
C PHE A 59 -16.12 -33.43 15.12
N ASP A 60 -17.45 -33.51 14.95
CA ASP A 60 -18.27 -34.51 15.62
C ASP A 60 -17.87 -35.95 15.23
N LEU A 61 -17.56 -36.15 13.96
CA LEU A 61 -17.07 -37.45 13.46
C LEU A 61 -15.69 -37.80 14.04
N LEU A 62 -14.79 -36.84 14.24
CA LEU A 62 -13.52 -37.04 14.92
C LEU A 62 -13.72 -37.40 16.40
N GLU A 63 -14.69 -36.81 17.10
CA GLU A 63 -15.05 -37.22 18.47
C GLU A 63 -15.55 -38.67 18.52
N HIS A 64 -16.37 -39.09 17.56
CA HIS A 64 -16.79 -40.50 17.45
C HIS A 64 -15.61 -41.44 17.14
N ALA A 65 -14.72 -41.06 16.24
CA ALA A 65 -13.50 -41.84 15.94
C ALA A 65 -12.62 -41.98 17.18
N ARG A 66 -12.44 -40.90 17.97
CA ARG A 66 -11.69 -40.92 19.22
C ARG A 66 -12.29 -41.85 20.27
N ALA A 67 -13.63 -41.86 20.37
CA ALA A 67 -14.32 -42.75 21.30
C ALA A 67 -14.13 -44.22 20.98
N ILE A 68 -13.96 -44.55 19.68
CA ILE A 68 -13.71 -45.95 19.24
C ILE A 68 -12.23 -46.31 19.41
N ASN A 69 -11.32 -45.42 19.03
CA ASN A 69 -9.88 -45.63 19.17
C ASN A 69 -9.22 -44.42 19.90
N PRO A 70 -9.12 -44.47 21.24
CA PRO A 70 -8.45 -43.43 22.01
C PRO A 70 -6.92 -43.33 21.82
N HIS A 71 -6.34 -44.29 21.06
CA HIS A 71 -4.90 -44.36 20.79
C HIS A 71 -4.55 -43.92 19.36
N ALA A 72 -5.53 -43.42 18.57
CA ALA A 72 -5.32 -42.93 17.23
C ALA A 72 -4.69 -41.51 17.25
N ALA A 73 -3.40 -41.42 16.99
CA ALA A 73 -2.63 -40.19 17.00
C ALA A 73 -3.18 -39.14 16.02
N GLU A 74 -3.59 -39.61 14.83
CA GLU A 74 -4.16 -38.80 13.77
C GLU A 74 -5.42 -38.06 14.19
N VAL A 75 -6.27 -38.66 15.01
CA VAL A 75 -7.49 -37.99 15.48
C VAL A 75 -7.16 -36.80 16.38
N TYR A 76 -6.22 -36.96 17.30
CA TYR A 76 -5.77 -35.86 18.15
C TYR A 76 -5.11 -34.75 17.35
N TYR A 77 -4.33 -35.11 16.32
CA TYR A 77 -3.73 -34.12 15.43
C TYR A 77 -4.79 -33.26 14.73
N PHE A 78 -5.81 -33.89 14.11
CA PHE A 78 -6.88 -33.15 13.45
C PHE A 78 -7.73 -32.35 14.45
N GLN A 79 -8.04 -32.89 15.61
CA GLN A 79 -8.76 -32.17 16.67
C GLN A 79 -7.99 -30.93 17.15
N SER A 80 -6.66 -30.97 17.20
CA SER A 80 -5.86 -29.82 17.59
C SER A 80 -6.06 -28.62 16.66
N VAL A 81 -6.23 -28.87 15.37
CA VAL A 81 -6.51 -27.83 14.36
C VAL A 81 -7.84 -27.14 14.65
N TYR A 82 -8.89 -27.93 14.94
CA TYR A 82 -10.21 -27.37 15.28
C TYR A 82 -10.20 -26.59 16.59
N TYR A 83 -9.55 -27.13 17.63
CA TYR A 83 -9.44 -26.41 18.90
C TYR A 83 -8.66 -25.10 18.78
N SER A 84 -7.62 -25.07 17.94
CA SER A 84 -6.88 -23.83 17.65
C SER A 84 -7.78 -22.78 16.94
N GLN A 85 -8.58 -23.21 15.95
CA GLN A 85 -9.56 -22.32 15.30
C GLN A 85 -10.62 -21.80 16.26
N MET A 86 -11.02 -22.62 17.23
CA MET A 86 -11.96 -22.21 18.31
C MET A 86 -11.29 -21.35 19.39
N LYS A 87 -10.00 -20.99 19.24
CA LYS A 87 -9.20 -20.26 20.24
C LYS A 87 -9.14 -20.98 21.60
N LYS A 88 -9.20 -22.31 21.59
CA LYS A 88 -9.05 -23.17 22.79
C LYS A 88 -7.62 -23.71 22.86
N ASP A 89 -6.66 -22.80 22.98
CA ASP A 89 -5.23 -23.09 22.79
C ASP A 89 -4.68 -24.15 23.74
N SER A 90 -5.09 -24.17 24.98
CA SER A 90 -4.66 -25.18 25.95
C SER A 90 -5.11 -26.60 25.56
N VAL A 91 -6.30 -26.72 24.98
CA VAL A 91 -6.84 -28.01 24.54
C VAL A 91 -6.15 -28.45 23.23
N ALA A 92 -5.93 -27.51 22.31
CA ALA A 92 -5.19 -27.76 21.07
C ALA A 92 -3.78 -28.27 21.37
N LEU A 93 -3.07 -27.64 22.31
CA LEU A 93 -1.75 -28.06 22.76
C LEU A 93 -1.78 -29.49 23.34
N ALA A 94 -2.72 -29.77 24.26
CA ALA A 94 -2.84 -31.09 24.85
C ALA A 94 -3.11 -32.19 23.80
N CYS A 95 -3.90 -31.87 22.77
CA CYS A 95 -4.13 -32.77 21.64
C CYS A 95 -2.84 -33.01 20.83
N LEU A 96 -2.06 -31.97 20.53
CA LEU A 96 -0.78 -32.12 19.82
C LEU A 96 0.24 -32.94 20.63
N GLU A 97 0.39 -32.64 21.93
CA GLU A 97 1.24 -33.41 22.84
C GLU A 97 0.81 -34.90 22.88
N LYS A 98 -0.50 -35.15 22.88
CA LYS A 98 -1.02 -36.50 22.84
C LYS A 98 -0.72 -37.20 21.50
N ALA A 99 -0.91 -36.51 20.38
CA ALA A 99 -0.58 -37.06 19.04
C ALA A 99 0.90 -37.45 18.96
N VAL A 100 1.82 -36.59 19.39
CA VAL A 100 3.26 -36.85 19.44
C VAL A 100 3.57 -38.05 20.35
N SER A 101 2.93 -38.15 21.53
CA SER A 101 3.16 -39.23 22.47
C SER A 101 2.70 -40.58 21.94
N LEU A 102 1.64 -40.62 21.11
CA LEU A 102 1.07 -41.84 20.54
C LEU A 102 1.84 -42.30 19.30
N ASN A 103 2.34 -41.36 18.47
CA ASN A 103 3.12 -41.70 17.27
C ASN A 103 4.28 -40.70 17.08
N PRO A 104 5.37 -40.88 17.83
CA PRO A 104 6.54 -39.99 17.75
C PRO A 104 7.35 -40.16 16.45
N GLU A 105 7.16 -41.25 15.73
CA GLU A 105 7.86 -41.51 14.44
C GLU A 105 7.24 -40.70 13.28
N ASN A 106 6.03 -40.18 13.45
CA ASN A 106 5.41 -39.34 12.44
C ASN A 106 5.96 -37.91 12.57
N GLN A 107 6.76 -37.49 11.59
CA GLN A 107 7.48 -36.19 11.60
C GLN A 107 6.53 -34.98 11.66
N THR A 108 5.32 -35.07 11.13
CA THR A 108 4.35 -33.98 11.08
C THR A 108 3.89 -33.53 12.47
N TYR A 109 3.73 -34.46 13.41
CA TYR A 109 3.19 -34.13 14.72
C TYR A 109 4.17 -33.33 15.60
N PRO A 110 5.45 -33.73 15.75
CA PRO A 110 6.44 -32.95 16.45
C PRO A 110 6.69 -31.57 15.81
N GLU A 111 6.72 -31.50 14.48
CA GLU A 111 6.88 -30.22 13.76
C GLU A 111 5.70 -29.27 14.05
N ARG A 112 4.47 -29.78 14.01
CA ARG A 112 3.30 -28.97 14.33
C ARG A 112 3.28 -28.52 15.77
N LEU A 113 3.69 -29.39 16.70
CA LEU A 113 3.82 -29.06 18.12
C LEU A 113 4.88 -27.96 18.32
N ALA A 114 6.02 -28.08 17.65
CA ALA A 114 7.10 -27.10 17.72
C ALA A 114 6.65 -25.73 17.17
N GLN A 115 5.92 -25.72 16.05
CA GLN A 115 5.32 -24.49 15.49
C GLN A 115 4.32 -23.85 16.48
N TYR A 116 3.54 -24.68 17.17
CA TYR A 116 2.61 -24.21 18.18
C TYR A 116 3.34 -23.55 19.36
N TYR A 117 4.45 -24.13 19.80
CA TYR A 117 5.30 -23.53 20.84
C TYR A 117 5.90 -22.18 20.39
N ILE A 118 6.30 -22.06 19.11
CA ILE A 118 6.79 -20.77 18.54
C ILE A 118 5.66 -19.73 18.60
N GLY A 119 4.45 -20.07 18.13
CA GLY A 119 3.30 -19.17 18.12
C GLY A 119 2.92 -18.66 19.51
N ASN A 120 3.16 -19.48 20.55
CA ASN A 120 2.93 -19.12 21.96
C ASN A 120 4.19 -18.59 22.67
N GLN A 121 5.25 -18.26 21.95
CA GLN A 121 6.52 -17.73 22.50
C GLN A 121 7.22 -18.67 23.51
N GLN A 122 6.91 -19.96 23.49
CA GLN A 122 7.54 -20.99 24.32
C GLN A 122 8.80 -21.51 23.63
N TYR A 123 9.76 -20.60 23.38
CA TYR A 123 10.93 -20.87 22.54
C TYR A 123 11.80 -22.02 23.05
N ASP A 124 11.92 -22.23 24.37
CA ASP A 124 12.69 -23.37 24.91
C ASP A 124 12.11 -24.72 24.50
N LYS A 125 10.79 -24.87 24.60
CA LYS A 125 10.13 -26.09 24.17
C LYS A 125 10.16 -26.29 22.67
N ALA A 126 10.10 -25.20 21.90
CA ALA A 126 10.27 -25.26 20.44
C ALA A 126 11.68 -25.74 20.08
N ILE A 127 12.72 -25.21 20.74
CA ILE A 127 14.11 -25.63 20.57
C ILE A 127 14.26 -27.13 20.88
N ASP A 128 13.77 -27.59 22.04
CA ASP A 128 13.83 -29.00 22.42
C ASP A 128 13.14 -29.89 21.37
N SER A 129 12.02 -29.46 20.85
CA SER A 129 11.28 -30.17 19.82
C SER A 129 12.06 -30.26 18.50
N TYR A 130 12.63 -29.15 18.01
CA TYR A 130 13.40 -29.15 16.78
C TYR A 130 14.75 -29.87 16.92
N GLU A 131 15.40 -29.83 18.09
CA GLU A 131 16.58 -30.67 18.37
C GLU A 131 16.23 -32.17 18.30
N LEU A 132 15.08 -32.59 18.80
CA LEU A 132 14.60 -33.95 18.68
C LEU A 132 14.25 -34.34 17.23
N ILE A 133 13.60 -33.45 16.48
CA ILE A 133 13.28 -33.67 15.06
C ILE A 133 14.56 -33.91 14.26
N TYR A 134 15.57 -33.05 14.42
CA TYR A 134 16.86 -33.23 13.76
C TYR A 134 17.62 -34.49 14.23
N ALA A 135 17.56 -34.82 15.51
CA ALA A 135 18.21 -36.03 16.03
C ALA A 135 17.59 -37.34 15.46
N HIS A 136 16.32 -37.30 15.06
CA HIS A 136 15.67 -38.45 14.40
C HIS A 136 15.90 -38.48 12.89
N ASN A 137 16.06 -37.34 12.28
CA ASN A 137 16.28 -37.21 10.83
C ASN A 137 17.32 -36.11 10.55
N HIS A 138 18.57 -36.52 10.35
CA HIS A 138 19.66 -35.62 10.05
C HIS A 138 19.57 -34.96 8.67
N ASP A 139 18.80 -35.55 7.74
CA ASP A 139 18.56 -34.96 6.42
C ASP A 139 17.61 -33.74 6.49
N ASN A 140 16.92 -33.57 7.62
CA ASN A 140 16.03 -32.41 7.84
C ASN A 140 16.84 -31.17 8.27
N THR A 141 17.53 -30.56 7.30
CA THR A 141 18.30 -29.33 7.54
C THR A 141 17.42 -28.12 7.80
N ASP A 142 16.14 -28.15 7.43
CA ASP A 142 15.18 -27.09 7.75
C ASP A 142 14.97 -26.96 9.26
N ALA A 143 15.02 -28.07 10.00
CA ALA A 143 15.00 -28.04 11.46
C ALA A 143 16.19 -27.23 12.04
N LEU A 144 17.38 -27.36 11.44
CA LEU A 144 18.56 -26.57 11.84
C LEU A 144 18.40 -25.07 11.51
N ARG A 145 17.78 -24.75 10.38
CA ARG A 145 17.50 -23.35 10.01
C ARG A 145 16.55 -22.69 10.99
N ILE A 146 15.52 -23.41 11.42
CA ILE A 146 14.57 -22.92 12.45
C ILE A 146 15.27 -22.81 13.80
N LEU A 147 16.10 -23.80 14.19
CA LEU A 147 16.91 -23.72 15.40
C LEU A 147 17.81 -22.48 15.40
N LEU A 148 18.44 -22.16 14.28
CA LEU A 148 19.27 -20.96 14.15
C LEU A 148 18.47 -19.69 14.44
N GLN A 149 17.25 -19.58 13.91
CA GLN A 149 16.35 -18.45 14.18
C GLN A 149 15.92 -18.39 15.66
N LEU A 150 15.59 -19.53 16.26
CA LEU A 150 15.20 -19.62 17.67
C LEU A 150 16.36 -19.24 18.60
N TYR A 151 17.59 -19.71 18.32
CA TYR A 151 18.76 -19.33 19.07
C TYR A 151 19.12 -17.85 18.89
N GLN A 152 18.89 -17.28 17.69
CA GLN A 152 19.03 -15.85 17.46
C GLN A 152 18.02 -15.05 18.31
N GLN A 153 16.77 -15.49 18.37
CA GLN A 153 15.73 -14.84 19.20
C GLN A 153 16.10 -14.85 20.70
N LYS A 154 16.85 -15.87 21.14
CA LYS A 154 17.33 -16.00 22.52
C LYS A 154 18.71 -15.37 22.75
N ASN A 155 19.36 -14.85 21.72
CA ASN A 155 20.74 -14.39 21.73
C ASN A 155 21.74 -15.47 22.21
N ASP A 156 21.44 -16.75 21.93
CA ASP A 156 22.37 -17.86 22.24
C ASP A 156 23.37 -18.05 21.10
N PHE A 157 24.33 -17.16 21.05
CA PHE A 157 25.33 -17.10 19.99
C PHE A 157 26.18 -18.39 19.87
N LEU A 158 26.50 -19.04 20.98
CA LEU A 158 27.25 -20.30 20.96
C LEU A 158 26.46 -21.41 20.30
N LYS A 159 25.17 -21.49 20.56
CA LYS A 159 24.29 -22.45 19.91
C LYS A 159 24.08 -22.11 18.43
N MET A 160 24.03 -20.81 18.08
CA MET A 160 24.01 -20.39 16.66
C MET A 160 25.25 -20.90 15.92
N LEU A 161 26.45 -20.67 16.43
CA LEU A 161 27.70 -21.17 15.82
C LEU A 161 27.72 -22.70 15.68
N SER A 162 27.29 -23.39 16.74
CA SER A 162 27.17 -24.86 16.70
C SER A 162 26.16 -25.33 15.64
N THR A 163 25.05 -24.62 15.49
CA THR A 163 24.01 -24.98 14.50
C THR A 163 24.51 -24.71 13.07
N ILE A 164 25.23 -23.60 12.84
CA ILE A 164 25.86 -23.32 11.54
C ILE A 164 26.89 -24.42 11.20
N ALA A 165 27.71 -24.84 12.16
CA ALA A 165 28.64 -25.93 11.94
C ALA A 165 27.96 -27.28 11.62
N ARG A 166 26.76 -27.53 12.17
CA ARG A 166 25.95 -28.70 11.80
C ARG A 166 25.43 -28.57 10.37
N LEU A 167 24.95 -27.39 9.96
CA LEU A 167 24.53 -27.12 8.58
C LEU A 167 25.68 -27.32 7.59
N GLU A 168 26.86 -26.79 7.89
CA GLU A 168 28.06 -26.99 7.07
C GLU A 168 28.45 -28.47 6.90
N LYS A 169 28.26 -29.26 7.95
CA LYS A 169 28.54 -30.68 7.88
C LYS A 169 27.58 -31.44 6.95
N GLU A 170 26.30 -31.05 6.94
CA GLU A 170 25.28 -31.75 6.15
C GLU A 170 25.21 -31.22 4.70
N GLU A 171 25.36 -29.91 4.50
CA GLU A 171 25.21 -29.24 3.20
C GLU A 171 26.55 -28.91 2.51
N GLY A 172 27.64 -29.02 3.24
CA GLY A 172 28.98 -28.60 2.79
C GLY A 172 29.29 -27.15 3.20
N GLU A 173 30.58 -26.81 3.12
CA GLU A 173 31.03 -25.43 3.36
C GLU A 173 30.47 -24.50 2.28
N SER A 174 29.99 -23.34 2.69
CA SER A 174 29.54 -22.28 1.80
C SER A 174 29.92 -20.90 2.31
N GLU A 175 30.02 -19.96 1.39
CA GLU A 175 30.23 -18.54 1.70
C GLU A 175 29.18 -18.00 2.66
N GLN A 176 27.92 -18.40 2.46
CA GLN A 176 26.80 -17.99 3.28
C GLN A 176 26.97 -18.39 4.74
N PHE A 177 27.50 -19.60 5.00
CA PHE A 177 27.77 -20.06 6.36
C PHE A 177 28.93 -19.30 7.00
N THR A 178 30.01 -19.04 6.24
CA THR A 178 31.16 -18.25 6.72
C THR A 178 30.71 -16.83 7.09
N LEU A 179 29.93 -16.16 6.24
CA LEU A 179 29.36 -14.85 6.53
C LEU A 179 28.39 -14.87 7.72
N SER A 180 27.65 -15.97 7.88
CA SER A 180 26.76 -16.13 9.04
C SER A 180 27.56 -16.28 10.34
N LYS A 181 28.64 -17.05 10.35
CA LYS A 181 29.55 -17.16 11.50
C LYS A 181 30.17 -15.81 11.83
N MET A 182 30.65 -15.08 10.82
CA MET A 182 31.22 -13.74 10.99
C MET A 182 30.20 -12.81 11.69
N ARG A 183 28.95 -12.78 11.24
CA ARG A 183 27.90 -11.98 11.90
C ARG A 183 27.65 -12.39 13.35
N VAL A 184 27.65 -13.69 13.64
CA VAL A 184 27.44 -14.17 15.01
C VAL A 184 28.59 -13.71 15.89
N TYR A 185 29.85 -13.80 15.42
CA TYR A 185 31.01 -13.29 16.17
C TYR A 185 30.91 -11.77 16.39
N GLU A 186 30.43 -10.99 15.41
CA GLU A 186 30.19 -9.56 15.61
C GLU A 186 29.14 -9.31 16.71
N MET A 187 28.03 -10.07 16.70
CA MET A 187 27.02 -9.97 17.77
C MET A 187 27.56 -10.35 19.15
N MET A 188 28.56 -11.23 19.22
CA MET A 188 29.27 -11.59 20.46
C MET A 188 30.29 -10.53 20.88
N GLY A 189 30.63 -9.57 20.02
CA GLY A 189 31.72 -8.62 20.22
C GLY A 189 33.13 -9.26 20.02
N ASP A 190 33.20 -10.46 19.44
CA ASP A 190 34.48 -11.11 19.11
C ASP A 190 34.94 -10.72 17.70
N SER A 191 35.37 -9.47 17.56
CA SER A 191 35.88 -8.93 16.30
C SER A 191 37.11 -9.68 15.76
N LYS A 192 37.87 -10.37 16.62
CA LYS A 192 38.99 -11.18 16.16
C LYS A 192 38.56 -12.45 15.47
N ALA A 193 37.53 -13.10 15.97
CA ALA A 193 36.95 -14.28 15.32
C ALA A 193 36.22 -13.89 14.03
N ALA A 194 35.43 -12.81 14.05
CA ALA A 194 34.78 -12.26 12.87
C ALA A 194 35.76 -11.95 11.74
N TYR A 195 36.87 -11.27 12.07
CA TYR A 195 37.95 -10.99 11.12
C TYR A 195 38.53 -12.26 10.48
N ARG A 196 38.82 -13.30 11.30
CA ARG A 196 39.39 -14.56 10.80
C ARG A 196 38.44 -15.29 9.83
N GLU A 197 37.16 -15.28 10.09
CA GLU A 197 36.17 -15.87 9.16
C GLU A 197 36.18 -15.16 7.80
N LEU A 198 36.20 -13.82 7.82
CA LEU A 198 36.20 -13.03 6.60
C LEU A 198 37.55 -13.09 5.87
N GLU A 199 38.67 -13.10 6.59
CA GLU A 199 40.01 -13.30 6.05
C GLU A 199 40.13 -14.68 5.38
N SER A 200 39.67 -15.74 6.06
CA SER A 200 39.62 -17.10 5.51
C SER A 200 38.78 -17.19 4.23
N LEU A 201 37.67 -16.46 4.17
CA LEU A 201 36.83 -16.40 2.97
C LEU A 201 37.58 -15.74 1.80
N SER A 202 38.26 -14.62 2.06
CA SER A 202 39.08 -13.94 1.06
C SER A 202 40.25 -14.80 0.57
N ASP A 203 40.89 -15.54 1.48
CA ASP A 203 42.03 -16.41 1.16
C ASP A 203 41.61 -17.66 0.35
N LYS A 204 40.45 -18.22 0.65
CA LYS A 204 39.86 -19.34 -0.12
C LYS A 204 39.45 -18.95 -1.54
N HIS A 205 39.14 -17.68 -1.74
CA HIS A 205 38.69 -17.14 -3.03
C HIS A 205 39.58 -15.98 -3.51
N PRO A 206 40.88 -16.20 -3.76
CA PRO A 206 41.85 -15.13 -4.02
C PRO A 206 41.61 -14.34 -5.30
N LEU A 207 40.83 -14.89 -6.24
CA LEU A 207 40.44 -14.24 -7.50
C LEU A 207 39.11 -13.48 -7.42
N ASP A 208 38.35 -13.65 -6.34
CA ASP A 208 37.14 -12.93 -6.10
C ASP A 208 37.39 -11.65 -5.30
N MET A 209 37.43 -10.52 -6.00
CA MET A 209 37.72 -9.23 -5.40
C MET A 209 36.62 -8.71 -4.48
N VAL A 210 35.42 -9.31 -4.53
CA VAL A 210 34.31 -8.97 -3.63
C VAL A 210 34.70 -9.25 -2.18
N TYR A 211 35.29 -10.41 -1.88
CA TYR A 211 35.67 -10.76 -0.49
C TYR A 211 36.81 -9.90 0.05
N LYS A 212 37.80 -9.56 -0.82
CA LYS A 212 38.86 -8.60 -0.43
C LYS A 212 38.26 -7.22 -0.10
N THR A 213 37.30 -6.77 -0.89
CA THR A 213 36.60 -5.49 -0.65
C THR A 213 35.75 -5.55 0.60
N MET A 214 35.05 -6.66 0.86
CA MET A 214 34.30 -6.88 2.10
C MET A 214 35.22 -6.85 3.34
N LEU A 215 36.39 -7.50 3.27
CA LEU A 215 37.37 -7.46 4.34
C LEU A 215 37.87 -6.03 4.57
N GLY A 216 38.14 -5.28 3.51
CA GLY A 216 38.47 -3.87 3.58
C GLY A 216 37.40 -3.02 4.26
N ASN A 217 36.13 -3.22 3.90
CA ASN A 217 35.00 -2.51 4.50
C ASN A 217 34.83 -2.87 5.99
N TRP A 218 35.04 -4.13 6.34
CA TRP A 218 35.06 -4.55 7.74
C TRP A 218 36.16 -3.84 8.54
N LEU A 219 37.37 -3.75 7.96
CA LEU A 219 38.49 -3.04 8.55
C LEU A 219 38.21 -1.54 8.74
N MET A 220 37.51 -0.91 7.81
CA MET A 220 37.04 0.48 7.94
C MET A 220 36.12 0.68 9.16
N GLN A 221 35.18 -0.23 9.37
CA GLN A 221 34.24 -0.18 10.50
C GLN A 221 34.95 -0.42 11.86
N HIS A 222 36.14 -1.00 11.87
CA HIS A 222 36.91 -1.33 13.06
C HIS A 222 38.17 -0.46 13.23
N ASP A 223 38.15 0.77 12.71
CA ASP A 223 39.24 1.77 12.82
C ASP A 223 40.58 1.33 12.25
N ARG A 224 40.65 0.28 11.42
CA ARG A 224 41.83 -0.22 10.73
C ARG A 224 41.97 0.36 9.32
N GLN A 225 41.80 1.65 9.20
CA GLN A 225 41.67 2.38 7.93
C GLN A 225 42.88 2.20 6.99
N LYS A 226 44.11 2.14 7.52
CA LYS A 226 45.32 1.96 6.69
C LYS A 226 45.36 0.60 5.99
N GLU A 227 44.88 -0.43 6.66
CA GLU A 227 44.85 -1.79 6.12
C GLU A 227 43.73 -1.91 5.08
N ALA A 228 42.55 -1.31 5.37
CA ALA A 228 41.47 -1.20 4.41
C ALA A 228 41.89 -0.52 3.11
N TYR A 229 42.57 0.61 3.21
CA TYR A 229 43.11 1.34 2.05
C TYR A 229 44.02 0.47 1.18
N LYS A 230 44.92 -0.31 1.82
CA LYS A 230 45.77 -1.22 1.10
C LYS A 230 44.98 -2.26 0.31
N LEU A 231 44.00 -2.90 0.95
CA LEU A 231 43.14 -3.89 0.27
C LEU A 231 42.40 -3.29 -0.92
N PHE A 232 41.75 -2.13 -0.74
CA PHE A 232 41.04 -1.46 -1.84
C PHE A 232 41.97 -1.10 -3.00
N THR A 233 43.17 -0.58 -2.69
CA THR A 233 44.16 -0.26 -3.74
C THR A 233 44.72 -1.50 -4.41
N ASP A 234 44.89 -2.61 -3.70
CA ASP A 234 45.31 -3.87 -4.29
C ASP A 234 44.21 -4.47 -5.19
N VAL A 235 42.95 -4.38 -4.80
CA VAL A 235 41.83 -4.75 -5.68
C VAL A 235 41.82 -3.93 -6.98
N LEU A 236 42.01 -2.61 -6.90
CA LEU A 236 42.01 -1.76 -8.11
C LEU A 236 43.27 -1.89 -8.97
N LYS A 237 44.37 -2.52 -8.47
CA LYS A 237 45.49 -2.91 -9.33
C LYS A 237 45.16 -4.11 -10.20
N GLU A 238 44.43 -5.08 -9.65
CA GLU A 238 44.00 -6.28 -10.36
C GLU A 238 42.78 -5.98 -11.27
N GLU A 239 41.82 -5.24 -10.73
CA GLU A 239 40.58 -4.85 -11.41
C GLU A 239 40.40 -3.33 -11.39
N PRO A 240 40.97 -2.59 -12.34
CA PRO A 240 40.96 -1.12 -12.34
C PRO A 240 39.59 -0.45 -12.32
N ASP A 241 38.55 -1.13 -12.79
CA ASP A 241 37.16 -0.63 -12.86
C ASP A 241 36.23 -1.34 -11.87
N ASN A 242 36.77 -1.89 -10.76
CA ASN A 242 35.96 -2.55 -9.74
C ASN A 242 35.15 -1.52 -8.95
N ALA A 243 33.85 -1.44 -9.25
CA ALA A 243 32.94 -0.45 -8.68
C ALA A 243 32.80 -0.56 -7.15
N TYR A 244 32.92 -1.77 -6.58
CA TYR A 244 32.86 -1.96 -5.13
C TYR A 244 34.08 -1.35 -4.43
N ALA A 245 35.28 -1.60 -4.96
CA ALA A 245 36.50 -1.03 -4.42
C ALA A 245 36.56 0.48 -4.63
N GLU A 246 36.08 0.99 -5.74
CA GLU A 246 35.96 2.43 -6.00
C GLU A 246 35.02 3.11 -4.98
N SER A 247 33.84 2.53 -4.73
CA SER A 247 32.89 3.02 -3.72
C SER A 247 33.49 2.98 -2.32
N SER A 248 34.19 1.89 -1.97
CA SER A 248 34.87 1.75 -0.67
C SER A 248 36.01 2.76 -0.48
N LEU A 249 36.73 3.09 -1.54
CA LEU A 249 37.75 4.16 -1.50
C LEU A 249 37.13 5.55 -1.38
N TYR A 250 35.97 5.79 -2.02
CA TYR A 250 35.21 7.01 -1.81
C TYR A 250 34.86 7.20 -0.33
N ASP A 251 34.31 6.14 0.29
CA ASP A 251 33.97 6.17 1.72
C ASP A 251 35.20 6.34 2.62
N TYR A 252 36.32 5.67 2.28
CA TYR A 252 37.58 5.85 2.96
C TYR A 252 38.08 7.31 2.91
N TYR A 253 38.10 7.93 1.75
CA TYR A 253 38.54 9.30 1.58
C TYR A 253 37.65 10.30 2.32
N ASN A 254 36.34 10.07 2.34
CA ASN A 254 35.40 10.87 3.12
C ASN A 254 35.65 10.72 4.63
N ALA A 255 35.78 9.49 5.12
CA ALA A 255 36.03 9.22 6.54
C ALA A 255 37.37 9.79 7.04
N THR A 256 38.36 9.89 6.14
CA THR A 256 39.70 10.44 6.47
C THR A 256 39.84 11.92 6.14
N GLY A 257 38.77 12.58 5.67
CA GLY A 257 38.76 14.02 5.38
C GLY A 257 39.50 14.43 4.09
N GLN A 258 39.81 13.46 3.22
CA GLN A 258 40.53 13.68 1.96
C GLN A 258 39.56 14.03 0.84
N LYS A 259 38.91 15.20 0.92
CA LYS A 259 37.80 15.63 0.07
C LYS A 259 38.11 15.62 -1.44
N GLU A 260 39.32 16.04 -1.82
CA GLU A 260 39.74 16.05 -3.24
C GLU A 260 39.82 14.64 -3.81
N GLN A 261 40.38 13.69 -3.06
CA GLN A 261 40.45 12.30 -3.49
C GLN A 261 39.08 11.66 -3.55
N ALA A 262 38.21 11.94 -2.57
CA ALA A 262 36.80 11.50 -2.60
C ALA A 262 36.10 12.02 -3.85
N ARG A 263 36.28 13.29 -4.19
CA ARG A 263 35.69 13.89 -5.38
C ARG A 263 36.16 13.24 -6.69
N LEU A 264 37.47 13.02 -6.80
CA LEU A 264 38.04 12.32 -7.96
C LEU A 264 37.49 10.90 -8.10
N MET A 265 37.30 10.20 -6.97
CA MET A 265 36.74 8.84 -6.97
C MET A 265 35.26 8.85 -7.36
N LEU A 266 34.49 9.80 -6.83
CA LEU A 266 33.07 9.98 -7.20
C LEU A 266 32.94 10.26 -8.72
N ASP A 267 33.71 11.19 -9.26
CA ASP A 267 33.70 11.49 -10.69
C ASP A 267 34.05 10.24 -11.51
N ARG A 268 35.01 9.41 -11.07
CA ARG A 268 35.39 8.17 -11.73
C ARG A 268 34.26 7.14 -11.74
N ILE A 269 33.58 6.93 -10.62
CA ILE A 269 32.43 6.03 -10.50
C ILE A 269 31.30 6.51 -11.41
N LEU A 270 30.93 7.79 -11.30
CA LEU A 270 29.77 8.34 -12.02
C LEU A 270 29.97 8.44 -13.54
N LEU A 271 31.20 8.67 -13.99
CA LEU A 271 31.56 8.76 -15.42
C LEU A 271 32.02 7.41 -15.98
N GLY A 272 32.25 6.40 -15.16
CA GLY A 272 32.67 5.06 -15.55
C GLY A 272 31.69 4.42 -16.53
N LYS A 273 32.21 3.87 -17.63
CA LYS A 273 31.37 3.21 -18.65
C LYS A 273 30.81 1.87 -18.17
N ASN A 274 31.57 1.18 -17.32
CA ASN A 274 31.25 -0.15 -16.79
C ASN A 274 30.52 -0.08 -15.45
N THR A 275 30.38 1.10 -14.85
CA THR A 275 29.63 1.27 -13.60
C THR A 275 28.14 1.16 -13.88
N GLU A 276 27.48 0.23 -13.21
CA GLU A 276 26.04 0.01 -13.32
C GLU A 276 25.26 1.26 -12.92
N LEU A 277 24.12 1.47 -13.57
CA LEU A 277 23.26 2.64 -13.35
C LEU A 277 22.82 2.73 -11.89
N GLU A 278 22.45 1.60 -11.27
CA GLU A 278 22.03 1.56 -9.86
C GLU A 278 23.14 2.06 -8.93
N THR A 279 24.37 1.63 -9.16
CA THR A 279 25.53 2.13 -8.41
C THR A 279 25.69 3.65 -8.56
N LYS A 280 25.54 4.19 -9.78
CA LYS A 280 25.57 5.65 -10.01
C LYS A 280 24.48 6.38 -9.25
N ILE A 281 23.27 5.85 -9.24
CA ILE A 281 22.12 6.42 -8.52
C ILE A 281 22.37 6.41 -7.01
N VAL A 282 22.87 5.31 -6.46
CA VAL A 282 23.21 5.20 -5.03
C VAL A 282 24.28 6.22 -4.66
N MET A 283 25.36 6.29 -5.45
CA MET A 283 26.48 7.20 -5.18
C MET A 283 26.08 8.67 -5.23
N ILE A 284 25.29 9.08 -6.22
CA ILE A 284 24.85 10.47 -6.31
C ILE A 284 23.85 10.83 -5.21
N ARG A 285 22.99 9.91 -4.80
CA ARG A 285 22.08 10.12 -3.66
C ARG A 285 22.86 10.27 -2.35
N SER A 286 23.88 9.44 -2.13
CA SER A 286 24.77 9.54 -0.98
C SER A 286 25.50 10.90 -0.96
N PHE A 287 26.04 11.32 -2.11
CA PHE A 287 26.69 12.61 -2.24
C PHE A 287 25.73 13.78 -1.96
N ILE A 288 24.52 13.74 -2.49
CA ILE A 288 23.49 14.76 -2.21
C ILE A 288 23.19 14.81 -0.71
N GLN A 289 23.00 13.65 -0.07
CA GLN A 289 22.68 13.58 1.36
C GLN A 289 23.83 14.15 2.21
N GLU A 290 25.07 13.85 1.87
CA GLU A 290 26.23 14.37 2.56
C GLU A 290 26.36 15.88 2.35
N ASN A 291 26.20 16.37 1.12
CA ASN A 291 26.20 17.79 0.79
C ASN A 291 25.14 18.56 1.59
N GLU A 292 23.89 18.04 1.65
CA GLU A 292 22.82 18.66 2.41
C GLU A 292 23.09 18.69 3.94
N ARG A 293 23.66 17.63 4.49
CA ARG A 293 24.05 17.60 5.93
C ARG A 293 25.09 18.65 6.27
N ASN A 294 25.98 18.92 5.34
CA ASN A 294 27.06 19.89 5.53
C ASN A 294 26.67 21.33 5.15
N GLY A 295 25.39 21.58 4.84
CA GLY A 295 24.90 22.88 4.39
C GLY A 295 25.49 23.29 3.04
N GLY A 296 25.78 22.30 2.19
CA GLY A 296 26.47 22.48 0.93
C GLY A 296 25.70 23.24 -0.13
N ASP A 297 26.44 23.74 -1.11
CA ASP A 297 25.92 24.51 -2.23
C ASP A 297 25.26 23.59 -3.27
N SER A 298 24.00 23.88 -3.60
CA SER A 298 23.28 23.19 -4.68
C SER A 298 24.01 23.26 -6.03
N THR A 299 24.86 24.28 -6.24
CA THR A 299 25.66 24.44 -7.45
C THR A 299 26.62 23.27 -7.64
N GLU A 300 27.20 22.74 -6.58
CA GLU A 300 28.09 21.59 -6.66
C GLU A 300 27.37 20.34 -7.14
N VAL A 301 26.19 20.07 -6.61
CA VAL A 301 25.32 18.95 -7.01
C VAL A 301 24.89 19.09 -8.47
N LEU A 302 24.45 20.29 -8.88
CA LEU A 302 24.01 20.54 -10.26
C LEU A 302 25.16 20.45 -11.28
N ASN A 303 26.37 20.87 -10.91
CA ASN A 303 27.55 20.72 -11.73
C ASN A 303 27.89 19.24 -11.92
N LEU A 304 27.73 18.42 -10.87
CA LEU A 304 27.93 16.99 -10.97
C LEU A 304 26.90 16.36 -11.94
N PHE A 305 25.62 16.68 -11.81
CA PHE A 305 24.61 16.24 -12.76
C PHE A 305 24.88 16.70 -14.20
N THR A 306 25.40 17.89 -14.36
CA THR A 306 25.77 18.40 -15.69
C THR A 306 26.88 17.55 -16.32
N LYS A 307 27.89 17.15 -15.55
CA LYS A 307 28.94 16.25 -16.03
C LYS A 307 28.41 14.87 -16.43
N ILE A 308 27.61 14.21 -15.57
CA ILE A 308 27.13 12.84 -15.81
C ILE A 308 26.07 12.76 -16.91
N LEU A 309 25.33 13.85 -17.15
CA LEU A 309 24.35 13.91 -18.23
C LEU A 309 24.93 14.39 -19.57
N ASN A 310 26.18 14.89 -19.58
CA ASN A 310 26.87 15.32 -20.80
C ASN A 310 27.58 14.13 -21.49
N VAL A 311 26.83 13.07 -21.75
CA VAL A 311 27.29 11.85 -22.43
C VAL A 311 26.40 11.57 -23.64
N PRO A 312 26.88 10.82 -24.65
CA PRO A 312 26.09 10.57 -25.88
C PRO A 312 24.72 9.90 -25.65
N LYS A 313 24.61 9.09 -24.59
CA LYS A 313 23.36 8.42 -24.19
C LYS A 313 23.15 8.63 -22.68
N PRO A 314 22.60 9.77 -22.27
CA PRO A 314 22.34 10.03 -20.88
C PRO A 314 21.20 9.13 -20.36
N SER A 315 21.24 8.82 -19.04
CA SER A 315 20.16 8.10 -18.40
C SER A 315 18.99 9.02 -18.11
N GLY A 316 17.76 8.56 -18.43
CA GLY A 316 16.51 9.23 -18.06
C GLY A 316 16.33 9.32 -16.56
N GLU A 317 16.72 8.28 -15.81
CA GLU A 317 16.61 8.22 -14.34
C GLU A 317 17.54 9.23 -13.65
N LEU A 318 18.76 9.39 -14.15
CA LEU A 318 19.68 10.42 -13.62
C LEU A 318 19.20 11.83 -13.97
N ALA A 319 18.61 12.01 -15.15
CA ALA A 319 18.02 13.28 -15.55
C ALA A 319 16.78 13.61 -14.67
N GLU A 320 15.93 12.62 -14.37
CA GLU A 320 14.79 12.75 -13.46
C GLU A 320 15.24 13.09 -12.04
N LEU A 321 16.28 12.40 -11.54
CA LEU A 321 16.84 12.69 -10.22
C LEU A 321 17.36 14.14 -10.12
N ARG A 322 17.98 14.65 -11.20
CA ARG A 322 18.38 16.07 -11.28
C ARG A 322 17.17 17.01 -11.21
N ALA A 323 16.14 16.73 -12.00
CA ALA A 323 14.94 17.57 -12.03
C ALA A 323 14.21 17.54 -10.66
N ALA A 324 14.07 16.38 -10.05
CA ALA A 324 13.51 16.21 -8.71
C ALA A 324 14.33 16.94 -7.62
N TYR A 325 15.66 16.94 -7.74
CA TYR A 325 16.53 17.70 -6.84
C TYR A 325 16.29 19.22 -6.99
N MET A 326 16.15 19.72 -8.22
CA MET A 326 15.86 21.14 -8.47
C MET A 326 14.50 21.56 -7.89
N ASP A 327 13.49 20.70 -8.01
CA ASP A 327 12.17 20.92 -7.41
C ASP A 327 12.23 20.91 -5.87
N LEU A 328 12.90 19.92 -5.28
CA LEU A 328 13.12 19.84 -3.83
C LEU A 328 13.78 21.11 -3.27
N LYS A 329 14.71 21.68 -4.01
CA LYS A 329 15.41 22.93 -3.66
C LYS A 329 14.58 24.18 -3.97
N LYS A 330 13.35 24.03 -4.45
CA LYS A 330 12.44 25.12 -4.82
C LYS A 330 13.09 26.13 -5.78
N MET A 331 13.79 25.60 -6.78
CA MET A 331 14.33 26.44 -7.83
C MET A 331 13.22 27.06 -8.69
N PRO A 332 13.51 28.10 -9.49
CA PRO A 332 12.51 28.71 -10.34
C PRO A 332 11.76 27.68 -11.19
N GLN A 333 10.43 27.73 -11.18
CA GLN A 333 9.57 26.71 -11.81
C GLN A 333 9.92 26.48 -13.28
N ASP A 334 10.18 27.54 -14.03
CA ASP A 334 10.57 27.42 -15.44
C ASP A 334 11.85 26.58 -15.63
N SER A 335 12.78 26.64 -14.68
CA SER A 335 14.01 25.83 -14.70
C SER A 335 13.75 24.38 -14.36
N VAL A 336 12.82 24.12 -13.42
CA VAL A 336 12.38 22.77 -13.04
C VAL A 336 11.62 22.14 -14.21
N ASP A 337 10.70 22.86 -14.81
CA ASP A 337 9.93 22.40 -15.98
C ASP A 337 10.85 22.08 -17.17
N ALA A 338 11.84 22.95 -17.45
CA ALA A 338 12.85 22.68 -18.48
C ALA A 338 13.68 21.43 -18.19
N ALA A 339 13.96 21.14 -16.92
CA ALA A 339 14.67 19.94 -16.52
C ALA A 339 13.81 18.68 -16.74
N PHE A 340 12.53 18.69 -16.35
CA PHE A 340 11.60 17.59 -16.64
C PHE A 340 11.34 17.41 -18.14
N GLN A 341 11.26 18.50 -18.91
CA GLN A 341 11.15 18.41 -20.36
C GLN A 341 12.37 17.72 -20.98
N LYS A 342 13.57 17.95 -20.43
CA LYS A 342 14.78 17.24 -20.86
C LYS A 342 14.73 15.75 -20.51
N VAL A 343 14.12 15.37 -19.38
CA VAL A 343 13.85 13.94 -19.07
C VAL A 343 13.04 13.31 -20.19
N LEU A 344 11.94 13.94 -20.62
CA LEU A 344 11.08 13.41 -21.68
C LEU A 344 11.76 13.37 -23.05
N THR A 345 12.78 14.19 -23.27
CA THR A 345 13.61 14.12 -24.49
C THR A 345 14.49 12.86 -24.49
N ILE A 346 14.93 12.41 -23.30
CA ILE A 346 15.79 11.23 -23.12
C ILE A 346 14.96 9.96 -23.00
N ALA A 347 13.89 10.01 -22.22
CA ALA A 347 12.97 8.92 -21.90
C ALA A 347 11.51 9.41 -22.09
N PRO A 348 10.98 9.34 -23.33
CA PRO A 348 9.63 9.84 -23.63
C PRO A 348 8.51 9.10 -22.90
N ASP A 349 8.77 7.90 -22.42
CA ASP A 349 7.88 7.04 -21.64
C ASP A 349 7.94 7.27 -20.11
N ASN A 350 8.71 8.25 -19.64
CA ASN A 350 8.79 8.59 -18.23
C ASN A 350 7.49 9.27 -17.77
N ALA A 351 6.59 8.47 -17.18
CA ALA A 351 5.29 8.93 -16.68
C ALA A 351 5.42 9.95 -15.53
N SER A 352 6.42 9.77 -14.65
CA SER A 352 6.66 10.66 -13.50
C SER A 352 7.00 12.08 -13.95
N ALA A 353 7.98 12.21 -14.83
CA ALA A 353 8.39 13.50 -15.39
C ALA A 353 7.24 14.20 -16.14
N ARG A 354 6.47 13.43 -16.91
CA ARG A 354 5.31 13.95 -17.64
C ARG A 354 4.23 14.45 -16.69
N LEU A 355 3.96 13.71 -15.59
CA LEU A 355 2.98 14.12 -14.60
C LEU A 355 3.38 15.42 -13.89
N GLN A 356 4.65 15.59 -13.57
CA GLN A 356 5.15 16.84 -12.99
C GLN A 356 4.91 18.04 -13.92
N LEU A 357 5.18 17.89 -15.21
CA LEU A 357 4.89 18.93 -16.18
C LEU A 357 3.39 19.21 -16.33
N VAL A 358 2.57 18.17 -16.36
CA VAL A 358 1.11 18.30 -16.41
C VAL A 358 0.60 19.08 -15.18
N GLN A 359 1.12 18.77 -13.98
CA GLN A 359 0.75 19.49 -12.75
C GLN A 359 1.19 20.95 -12.78
N SER A 360 2.41 21.23 -13.25
CA SER A 360 2.91 22.61 -13.42
C SER A 360 2.04 23.41 -14.38
N LEU A 361 1.72 22.84 -15.54
CA LEU A 361 0.84 23.47 -16.55
C LEU A 361 -0.59 23.66 -16.01
N TRP A 362 -1.07 22.72 -15.20
CA TRP A 362 -2.38 22.81 -14.55
C TRP A 362 -2.46 23.97 -13.57
N GLU A 363 -1.44 24.15 -12.73
CA GLU A 363 -1.37 25.27 -11.77
C GLU A 363 -1.32 26.62 -12.50
N GLN A 364 -0.65 26.67 -13.65
CA GLN A 364 -0.58 27.82 -14.52
C GLN A 364 -1.88 28.04 -15.33
N LYS A 365 -2.86 27.14 -15.24
CA LYS A 365 -4.13 27.12 -16.01
C LYS A 365 -3.93 27.07 -17.53
N LYS A 366 -2.82 26.49 -17.97
CA LYS A 366 -2.49 26.29 -19.39
C LYS A 366 -3.14 25.01 -19.91
N TYR A 367 -4.48 25.04 -20.01
CA TYR A 367 -5.25 23.82 -20.29
C TYR A 367 -4.99 23.24 -21.68
N ASP A 368 -4.64 24.05 -22.67
CA ASP A 368 -4.30 23.56 -24.00
C ASP A 368 -3.00 22.72 -23.96
N GLU A 369 -1.98 23.21 -23.28
CA GLU A 369 -0.73 22.47 -23.11
C GLU A 369 -0.91 21.21 -22.25
N VAL A 370 -1.80 21.24 -21.24
CA VAL A 370 -2.20 20.02 -20.48
C VAL A 370 -2.79 18.98 -21.42
N ILE A 371 -3.72 19.37 -22.30
CA ILE A 371 -4.35 18.46 -23.26
C ILE A 371 -3.28 17.85 -24.17
N ASP A 372 -2.40 18.67 -24.74
CA ASP A 372 -1.33 18.20 -25.62
C ASP A 372 -0.38 17.22 -24.91
N MET A 373 0.03 17.55 -23.69
CA MET A 373 0.94 16.71 -22.89
C MET A 373 0.28 15.37 -22.52
N THR A 374 -0.99 15.39 -22.13
CA THR A 374 -1.75 14.18 -21.76
C THR A 374 -2.09 13.32 -22.96
N ASN A 375 -2.35 13.90 -24.15
CA ASN A 375 -2.53 13.16 -25.39
C ASN A 375 -1.25 12.41 -25.78
N GLN A 376 -0.07 13.04 -25.62
CA GLN A 376 1.22 12.37 -25.81
C GLN A 376 1.41 11.23 -24.80
N ALA A 377 1.00 11.45 -23.53
CA ALA A 377 1.08 10.42 -22.49
C ALA A 377 0.31 9.15 -22.87
N GLN A 378 -0.87 9.28 -23.47
CA GLN A 378 -1.69 8.14 -23.87
C GLN A 378 -1.00 7.22 -24.90
N ALA A 379 -0.02 7.73 -25.65
CA ALA A 379 0.76 6.93 -26.59
C ALA A 379 1.91 6.14 -25.92
N TYR A 380 2.50 6.69 -24.85
CA TYR A 380 3.64 6.11 -24.14
C TYR A 380 3.23 5.31 -22.89
N ASN A 381 2.18 5.74 -22.20
CA ASN A 381 1.71 5.21 -20.93
C ASN A 381 0.17 5.05 -20.97
N PRO A 382 -0.37 4.19 -21.85
CA PRO A 382 -1.83 4.11 -22.08
C PRO A 382 -2.62 3.60 -20.87
N ASP A 383 -2.00 2.90 -19.94
CA ASP A 383 -2.58 2.35 -18.72
C ASP A 383 -2.55 3.32 -17.53
N GLU A 384 -1.90 4.48 -17.68
CA GLU A 384 -1.83 5.50 -16.64
C GLU A 384 -3.05 6.43 -16.66
N MET A 385 -4.07 6.07 -15.89
CA MET A 385 -5.37 6.77 -15.85
C MET A 385 -5.27 8.26 -15.49
N VAL A 386 -4.23 8.65 -14.75
CA VAL A 386 -4.03 10.04 -14.32
C VAL A 386 -3.94 11.01 -15.51
N PHE A 387 -3.43 10.57 -16.65
CA PHE A 387 -3.35 11.41 -17.85
C PHE A 387 -4.71 11.61 -18.51
N TYR A 388 -5.58 10.60 -18.48
CA TYR A 388 -6.97 10.77 -18.94
C TYR A 388 -7.76 11.68 -18.00
N TYR A 389 -7.50 11.59 -16.70
CA TYR A 389 -8.11 12.50 -15.72
C TYR A 389 -7.74 13.96 -15.99
N PHE A 390 -6.43 14.28 -16.04
CA PHE A 390 -6.00 15.67 -16.28
C PHE A 390 -6.42 16.17 -17.66
N GLY A 391 -6.31 15.34 -18.71
CA GLY A 391 -6.73 15.70 -20.05
C GLY A 391 -8.23 15.99 -20.14
N GLY A 392 -9.05 15.11 -19.61
CA GLY A 392 -10.49 15.31 -19.56
C GLY A 392 -10.90 16.49 -18.69
N MET A 393 -10.26 16.67 -17.53
CA MET A 393 -10.48 17.84 -16.69
C MET A 393 -10.08 19.16 -17.38
N ALA A 394 -9.03 19.15 -18.18
CA ALA A 394 -8.63 20.34 -18.95
C ALA A 394 -9.70 20.69 -20.01
N HIS A 395 -10.25 19.70 -20.70
CA HIS A 395 -11.41 19.89 -21.59
C HIS A 395 -12.62 20.43 -20.82
N TYR A 396 -12.91 19.86 -19.65
CA TYR A 396 -14.00 20.32 -18.78
C TYR A 396 -13.84 21.78 -18.34
N MET A 397 -12.62 22.18 -17.95
CA MET A 397 -12.32 23.57 -17.57
C MET A 397 -12.46 24.54 -18.73
N LYS A 398 -12.30 24.08 -19.97
CA LYS A 398 -12.54 24.86 -21.20
C LYS A 398 -14.02 24.88 -21.60
N GLY A 399 -14.88 24.08 -20.94
CA GLY A 399 -16.30 23.94 -21.24
C GLY A 399 -16.60 22.99 -22.41
N ASP A 400 -15.63 22.17 -22.82
CA ASP A 400 -15.80 21.16 -23.86
C ASP A 400 -16.26 19.84 -23.24
N ASP A 401 -17.57 19.77 -22.95
CA ASP A 401 -18.19 18.60 -22.32
C ASP A 401 -18.03 17.33 -23.17
N ASP A 402 -18.07 17.44 -24.52
CA ASP A 402 -17.98 16.28 -25.42
C ASP A 402 -16.56 15.70 -25.42
N ALA A 403 -15.54 16.54 -25.52
CA ALA A 403 -14.16 16.09 -25.45
C ALA A 403 -13.83 15.50 -24.07
N THR A 404 -14.40 16.05 -22.98
CA THR A 404 -14.29 15.49 -21.63
C THR A 404 -14.83 14.06 -21.58
N LEU A 405 -16.06 13.83 -22.06
CA LEU A 405 -16.67 12.49 -22.07
C LEU A 405 -15.84 11.49 -22.91
N VAL A 406 -15.36 11.92 -24.07
CA VAL A 406 -14.51 11.07 -24.95
C VAL A 406 -13.23 10.67 -24.22
N THR A 407 -12.56 11.62 -23.59
CA THR A 407 -11.29 11.39 -22.88
C THR A 407 -11.49 10.47 -21.67
N PHE A 408 -12.53 10.68 -20.88
CA PHE A 408 -12.83 9.84 -19.73
C PHE A 408 -13.22 8.42 -20.13
N ARG A 409 -14.03 8.24 -21.18
CA ARG A 409 -14.35 6.90 -21.70
C ARG A 409 -13.11 6.15 -22.18
N LYS A 410 -12.14 6.83 -22.80
CA LYS A 410 -10.85 6.21 -23.17
C LYS A 410 -10.08 5.75 -21.92
N GLY A 411 -10.03 6.57 -20.88
CA GLY A 411 -9.36 6.21 -19.61
C GLY A 411 -10.05 5.02 -18.93
N LEU A 412 -11.38 5.04 -18.85
CA LEU A 412 -12.15 3.93 -18.25
C LEU A 412 -11.99 2.61 -19.01
N ALA A 413 -11.69 2.64 -20.32
CA ALA A 413 -11.37 1.45 -21.10
C ALA A 413 -10.00 0.83 -20.72
N GLN A 414 -9.16 1.54 -19.98
CA GLN A 414 -7.85 1.07 -19.50
C GLN A 414 -7.87 0.58 -18.04
N ILE A 415 -9.04 0.43 -17.43
CA ILE A 415 -9.18 -0.05 -16.05
C ILE A 415 -8.52 -1.43 -15.91
N ASN A 416 -7.69 -1.57 -14.89
CA ASN A 416 -7.00 -2.80 -14.51
C ASN A 416 -6.88 -2.92 -12.98
N GLU A 417 -6.26 -3.99 -12.50
CA GLU A 417 -6.11 -4.26 -11.05
C GLU A 417 -5.35 -3.17 -10.26
N LYS A 418 -4.58 -2.32 -10.93
CA LYS A 418 -3.81 -1.23 -10.33
C LYS A 418 -4.56 0.10 -10.34
N SER A 419 -5.73 0.16 -10.98
CA SER A 419 -6.51 1.39 -11.11
C SER A 419 -6.98 1.89 -9.74
N SER A 420 -6.78 3.19 -9.48
CA SER A 420 -7.22 3.80 -8.23
C SER A 420 -8.74 3.90 -8.17
N PRO A 421 -9.41 3.28 -7.17
CA PRO A 421 -10.85 3.41 -7.01
C PRO A 421 -11.34 4.85 -6.90
N ASP A 422 -10.57 5.71 -6.21
CA ASP A 422 -10.91 7.13 -6.07
C ASP A 422 -10.93 7.83 -7.43
N LEU A 423 -9.91 7.60 -8.25
CA LEU A 423 -9.79 8.22 -9.56
C LEU A 423 -10.89 7.76 -10.51
N VAL A 424 -11.16 6.45 -10.53
CA VAL A 424 -12.25 5.88 -11.37
C VAL A 424 -13.60 6.42 -10.94
N SER A 425 -13.86 6.48 -9.64
CA SER A 425 -15.09 7.06 -9.08
C SER A 425 -15.27 8.53 -9.49
N ASP A 426 -14.21 9.33 -9.41
CA ASP A 426 -14.26 10.75 -9.80
C ASP A 426 -14.54 10.93 -11.30
N LEU A 427 -13.96 10.08 -12.16
CA LEU A 427 -14.25 10.11 -13.60
C LEU A 427 -15.75 9.86 -13.86
N TYR A 428 -16.32 8.82 -13.25
CA TYR A 428 -17.74 8.51 -13.40
C TYR A 428 -18.65 9.60 -12.82
N MET A 429 -18.29 10.21 -11.69
CA MET A 429 -19.05 11.30 -11.10
C MET A 429 -19.14 12.50 -12.05
N ILE A 430 -18.00 12.94 -12.60
CA ILE A 430 -17.98 14.09 -13.52
C ILE A 430 -18.71 13.77 -14.82
N MET A 431 -18.61 12.54 -15.32
CA MET A 431 -19.41 12.08 -16.46
C MET A 431 -20.90 12.15 -16.15
N GLY A 432 -21.31 11.71 -14.95
CA GLY A 432 -22.71 11.81 -14.49
C GLY A 432 -23.21 13.25 -14.52
N ASP A 433 -22.43 14.21 -14.02
CA ASP A 433 -22.76 15.64 -14.04
C ASP A 433 -22.93 16.16 -15.48
N ILE A 434 -21.99 15.83 -16.36
CA ILE A 434 -22.04 16.26 -17.77
C ILE A 434 -23.22 15.66 -18.50
N LEU A 435 -23.48 14.36 -18.34
CA LEU A 435 -24.58 13.67 -18.98
C LEU A 435 -25.94 14.22 -18.50
N ASN A 436 -26.07 14.50 -17.21
CA ASN A 436 -27.26 15.15 -16.68
C ASN A 436 -27.47 16.57 -17.27
N LYS A 437 -26.40 17.36 -17.36
CA LYS A 437 -26.41 18.67 -18.01
C LYS A 437 -26.89 18.60 -19.49
N LYS A 438 -26.51 17.51 -20.19
CA LYS A 438 -26.93 17.24 -21.58
C LYS A 438 -28.33 16.67 -21.69
N GLY A 439 -29.01 16.38 -20.58
CA GLY A 439 -30.37 15.77 -20.56
C GLY A 439 -30.36 14.26 -20.83
N LEU A 440 -29.22 13.61 -20.78
CA LEU A 440 -29.04 12.16 -20.96
C LEU A 440 -29.16 11.47 -19.59
N GLU A 441 -30.35 11.45 -19.02
CA GLU A 441 -30.60 11.06 -17.63
C GLU A 441 -30.24 9.62 -17.31
N ASP A 442 -30.65 8.66 -18.15
CA ASP A 442 -30.38 7.24 -17.92
C ASP A 442 -28.87 6.97 -17.93
N GLU A 443 -28.11 7.59 -18.85
CA GLU A 443 -26.67 7.48 -18.91
C GLU A 443 -26.02 8.17 -17.68
N SER A 444 -26.55 9.31 -17.24
CA SER A 444 -26.09 10.01 -16.05
C SER A 444 -26.22 9.16 -14.80
N PHE A 445 -27.38 8.56 -14.59
CA PHE A 445 -27.65 7.72 -13.43
C PHE A 445 -26.81 6.44 -13.46
N ALA A 446 -26.61 5.82 -14.62
CA ALA A 446 -25.70 4.69 -14.78
C ALA A 446 -24.24 5.06 -14.45
N ALA A 447 -23.82 6.27 -14.80
CA ALA A 447 -22.50 6.77 -14.43
C ALA A 447 -22.36 6.96 -12.90
N TYR A 448 -23.38 7.52 -12.22
CA TYR A 448 -23.37 7.62 -10.76
C TYR A 448 -23.42 6.26 -10.07
N ASP A 449 -24.21 5.31 -10.56
CA ASP A 449 -24.23 3.95 -10.03
C ASP A 449 -22.84 3.31 -10.16
N SER A 450 -22.17 3.47 -11.31
CA SER A 450 -20.79 3.00 -11.52
C SER A 450 -19.80 3.72 -10.59
N CYS A 451 -19.95 5.02 -10.40
CA CYS A 451 -19.14 5.80 -9.45
C CYS A 451 -19.22 5.22 -8.05
N LEU A 452 -20.44 4.95 -7.56
CA LEU A 452 -20.68 4.43 -6.21
C LEU A 452 -20.33 2.94 -6.05
N GLN A 453 -20.24 2.18 -7.14
CA GLN A 453 -19.68 0.82 -7.11
C GLN A 453 -18.18 0.83 -6.85
N TRP A 454 -17.45 1.81 -7.38
CA TRP A 454 -16.02 1.98 -7.13
C TRP A 454 -15.72 2.59 -5.78
N LYS A 455 -16.58 3.53 -5.32
CA LYS A 455 -16.44 4.22 -4.05
C LYS A 455 -17.81 4.62 -3.52
N ASP A 456 -18.36 3.80 -2.63
CA ASP A 456 -19.71 3.94 -2.09
C ASP A 456 -19.89 5.14 -1.13
N ASP A 457 -18.77 5.73 -0.71
CA ASP A 457 -18.68 6.92 0.14
C ASP A 457 -18.22 8.19 -0.60
N ASN A 458 -18.28 8.21 -1.95
CA ASN A 458 -18.02 9.44 -2.70
C ASN A 458 -19.10 10.49 -2.40
N VAL A 459 -18.80 11.36 -1.42
CA VAL A 459 -19.76 12.31 -0.85
C VAL A 459 -20.32 13.26 -1.90
N ALA A 460 -19.49 13.73 -2.84
CA ALA A 460 -19.93 14.62 -3.92
C ALA A 460 -20.90 13.91 -4.89
N ALA A 461 -20.58 12.66 -5.26
CA ALA A 461 -21.43 11.85 -6.12
C ALA A 461 -22.78 11.54 -5.44
N LEU A 462 -22.74 11.14 -4.16
CA LEU A 462 -23.95 10.91 -3.37
C LEU A 462 -24.86 12.13 -3.34
N ASN A 463 -24.30 13.32 -3.13
CA ASN A 463 -25.05 14.57 -3.14
C ASN A 463 -25.68 14.87 -4.50
N ASN A 464 -24.87 14.86 -5.56
CA ASN A 464 -25.33 15.24 -6.90
C ASN A 464 -26.39 14.26 -7.41
N TYR A 465 -26.16 12.97 -7.22
CA TYR A 465 -27.09 11.92 -7.62
C TYR A 465 -28.42 12.04 -6.85
N ALA A 466 -28.37 12.20 -5.52
CA ALA A 466 -29.56 12.40 -4.70
C ALA A 466 -30.36 13.62 -5.15
N TYR A 467 -29.69 14.74 -5.42
CA TYR A 467 -30.32 15.95 -5.92
C TYR A 467 -31.02 15.72 -7.26
N TYR A 468 -30.35 15.10 -8.24
CA TYR A 468 -30.95 14.87 -9.57
C TYR A 468 -32.13 13.89 -9.55
N ILE A 469 -32.07 12.85 -8.71
CA ILE A 469 -33.22 11.96 -8.48
C ILE A 469 -34.40 12.76 -7.87
N SER A 470 -34.12 13.60 -6.88
CA SER A 470 -35.18 14.37 -6.18
C SER A 470 -35.93 15.31 -7.12
N LEU A 471 -35.26 15.91 -8.11
CA LEU A 471 -35.89 16.78 -9.12
C LEU A 471 -36.94 16.02 -9.98
N LYS A 472 -36.87 14.68 -10.02
CA LYS A 472 -37.85 13.87 -10.74
C LYS A 472 -39.06 13.45 -9.89
N GLY A 473 -39.02 13.68 -8.60
CA GLY A 473 -40.04 13.22 -7.66
C GLY A 473 -40.16 11.69 -7.60
N LYS A 474 -39.09 10.96 -8.03
CA LYS A 474 -39.03 9.50 -8.02
C LYS A 474 -37.92 9.03 -7.06
N GLU A 475 -38.07 7.83 -6.51
CA GLU A 475 -37.08 7.23 -5.64
C GLU A 475 -36.58 8.16 -4.51
N LEU A 476 -37.47 9.02 -3.98
CA LEU A 476 -37.13 10.02 -2.96
C LEU A 476 -36.47 9.38 -1.74
N HIS A 477 -36.93 8.21 -1.32
CA HIS A 477 -36.29 7.49 -0.20
C HIS A 477 -34.85 7.09 -0.49
N LYS A 478 -34.52 6.67 -1.72
CA LYS A 478 -33.08 6.43 -2.13
C LYS A 478 -32.29 7.73 -2.07
N ALA A 479 -32.87 8.82 -2.56
CA ALA A 479 -32.27 10.14 -2.52
C ALA A 479 -32.00 10.61 -1.08
N GLU A 480 -33.00 10.43 -0.18
CA GLU A 480 -32.85 10.75 1.25
C GLU A 480 -31.70 9.99 1.89
N GLN A 481 -31.62 8.66 1.69
CA GLN A 481 -30.55 7.83 2.24
C GLN A 481 -29.16 8.28 1.77
N MET A 482 -29.00 8.61 0.49
CA MET A 482 -27.75 9.10 -0.06
C MET A 482 -27.38 10.46 0.51
N SER A 483 -28.31 11.41 0.49
CA SER A 483 -28.10 12.77 1.00
C SER A 483 -27.89 12.79 2.51
N PHE A 484 -28.52 11.89 3.29
CA PHE A 484 -28.24 11.73 4.70
C PHE A 484 -26.79 11.34 4.99
N LYS A 485 -26.19 10.47 4.14
CA LYS A 485 -24.76 10.13 4.25
C LYS A 485 -23.89 11.38 4.06
N THR A 486 -24.29 12.30 3.15
CA THR A 486 -23.47 13.51 2.88
C THR A 486 -23.49 14.49 4.04
N ILE A 487 -24.64 14.76 4.64
CA ILE A 487 -24.73 15.63 5.82
C ILE A 487 -24.08 15.02 7.07
N LYS A 488 -24.04 13.69 7.15
CA LYS A 488 -23.30 12.99 8.21
C LYS A 488 -21.78 13.12 8.02
N ALA A 489 -21.29 13.05 6.79
CA ALA A 489 -19.87 13.21 6.46
C ALA A 489 -19.40 14.66 6.64
N GLU A 490 -20.19 15.64 6.16
CA GLU A 490 -19.87 17.06 6.23
C GLU A 490 -21.06 17.88 6.80
N PRO A 491 -21.27 17.88 8.11
CA PRO A 491 -22.48 18.45 8.75
C PRO A 491 -22.64 19.98 8.59
N LYS A 492 -21.59 20.67 8.18
CA LYS A 492 -21.59 22.12 7.97
C LYS A 492 -21.48 22.52 6.50
N ASN A 493 -21.64 21.59 5.59
CA ASN A 493 -21.63 21.90 4.16
C ASN A 493 -23.01 22.41 3.74
N GLY A 494 -23.09 23.73 3.44
CA GLY A 494 -24.35 24.38 3.09
C GLY A 494 -25.03 23.76 1.85
N THR A 495 -24.26 23.30 0.86
CA THR A 495 -24.79 22.64 -0.34
C THR A 495 -25.42 21.27 -0.03
N TYR A 496 -24.80 20.50 0.86
CA TYR A 496 -25.31 19.17 1.22
C TYR A 496 -26.56 19.29 2.11
N LEU A 497 -26.56 20.28 3.02
CA LEU A 497 -27.73 20.59 3.84
C LEU A 497 -28.91 21.09 2.98
N ASP A 498 -28.65 21.89 1.94
CA ASP A 498 -29.68 22.31 0.98
C ASP A 498 -30.28 21.12 0.22
N THR A 499 -29.42 20.25 -0.32
CA THR A 499 -29.88 19.05 -1.03
C THR A 499 -30.75 18.17 -0.12
N TYR A 500 -30.36 17.97 1.13
CA TYR A 500 -31.16 17.19 2.08
C TYR A 500 -32.49 17.87 2.40
N ALA A 501 -32.48 19.20 2.63
CA ALA A 501 -33.68 19.98 2.85
C ALA A 501 -34.63 19.94 1.63
N TRP A 502 -34.10 20.01 0.41
CA TRP A 502 -34.86 19.91 -0.81
C TRP A 502 -35.54 18.55 -1.00
N ILE A 503 -34.83 17.45 -0.68
CA ILE A 503 -35.40 16.10 -0.72
C ILE A 503 -36.55 15.97 0.27
N LEU A 504 -36.39 16.45 1.51
CA LEU A 504 -37.47 16.48 2.50
C LEU A 504 -38.67 17.34 2.04
N PHE A 505 -38.38 18.45 1.36
CA PHE A 505 -39.42 19.25 0.73
C PHE A 505 -40.19 18.47 -0.34
N MET A 506 -39.52 17.72 -1.19
CA MET A 506 -40.15 16.87 -2.21
C MET A 506 -40.91 15.70 -1.61
N GLU A 507 -40.59 15.26 -0.41
CA GLU A 507 -41.33 14.29 0.41
C GLU A 507 -42.48 14.94 1.21
N GLU A 508 -42.79 16.23 1.00
CA GLU A 508 -43.81 17.02 1.71
C GLU A 508 -43.56 17.17 3.24
N ARG A 509 -42.34 16.88 3.69
CA ARG A 509 -41.87 17.01 5.10
C ARG A 509 -41.38 18.43 5.37
N TYR A 510 -42.22 19.41 5.14
CA TYR A 510 -41.85 20.83 5.10
C TYR A 510 -41.23 21.36 6.40
N HIS A 511 -41.71 20.90 7.56
CA HIS A 511 -41.15 21.33 8.85
C HIS A 511 -39.72 20.83 9.06
N GLU A 512 -39.42 19.60 8.67
CA GLU A 512 -38.08 19.06 8.74
C GLU A 512 -37.18 19.73 7.70
N ALA A 513 -37.67 19.90 6.47
CA ALA A 513 -36.97 20.65 5.43
C ALA A 513 -36.49 22.03 5.93
N LYS A 514 -37.37 22.73 6.70
CA LYS A 514 -37.02 24.03 7.25
C LYS A 514 -35.83 23.99 8.21
N ILE A 515 -35.73 22.96 9.04
CA ILE A 515 -34.61 22.83 10.00
C ILE A 515 -33.27 22.75 9.26
N TYR A 516 -33.22 22.03 8.14
CA TYR A 516 -31.98 21.82 7.37
C TYR A 516 -31.67 23.00 6.45
N ILE A 517 -32.70 23.66 5.85
CA ILE A 517 -32.45 24.84 5.04
C ILE A 517 -31.94 26.01 5.88
N ASP A 518 -32.42 26.16 7.12
CA ASP A 518 -31.92 27.17 8.04
C ASP A 518 -30.42 26.95 8.36
N GLN A 519 -30.03 25.69 8.53
CA GLN A 519 -28.61 25.33 8.71
C GLN A 519 -27.81 25.55 7.42
N ALA A 520 -28.40 25.24 6.24
CA ALA A 520 -27.76 25.49 4.96
C ALA A 520 -27.42 26.97 4.78
N ILE A 521 -28.40 27.85 5.03
CA ILE A 521 -28.23 29.31 4.94
C ILE A 521 -27.13 29.80 5.92
N ALA A 522 -27.12 29.28 7.15
CA ALA A 522 -26.12 29.67 8.16
C ALA A 522 -24.69 29.25 7.80
N ASN A 523 -24.53 28.27 6.90
CA ASN A 523 -23.25 27.73 6.46
C ASN A 523 -22.92 28.05 4.98
N LEU A 524 -23.61 29.03 4.35
CA LEU A 524 -23.33 29.43 2.98
C LEU A 524 -21.93 30.05 2.84
N ASP A 525 -21.24 29.66 1.80
CA ASP A 525 -20.00 30.30 1.37
C ASP A 525 -20.33 31.54 0.55
N SER A 526 -20.06 32.74 1.10
CA SER A 526 -20.34 34.01 0.45
C SER A 526 -19.57 34.24 -0.86
N THR A 527 -18.56 33.43 -1.15
CA THR A 527 -17.78 33.50 -2.40
C THR A 527 -18.41 32.72 -3.55
N GLN A 528 -19.50 31.96 -3.28
CA GLN A 528 -20.19 31.13 -4.26
C GLN A 528 -21.54 31.73 -4.65
N ASN A 529 -22.05 31.30 -5.82
CA ASN A 529 -23.41 31.62 -6.21
C ASN A 529 -24.41 30.74 -5.45
N ASN A 530 -25.10 31.34 -4.48
CA ASN A 530 -26.05 30.65 -3.59
C ASN A 530 -27.52 30.82 -4.02
N ASN A 531 -27.79 31.26 -5.25
CA ASN A 531 -29.14 31.60 -5.70
C ASN A 531 -30.14 30.45 -5.58
N THR A 532 -29.70 29.21 -5.85
CA THR A 532 -30.55 28.02 -5.73
C THR A 532 -30.94 27.75 -4.29
N VAL A 533 -29.97 27.78 -3.36
CA VAL A 533 -30.22 27.57 -1.93
C VAL A 533 -31.19 28.61 -1.37
N ILE A 534 -31.01 29.87 -1.78
CA ILE A 534 -31.87 30.96 -1.36
C ILE A 534 -33.28 30.81 -1.96
N GLU A 535 -33.42 30.33 -3.21
CA GLU A 535 -34.71 30.03 -3.81
C GLU A 535 -35.41 28.87 -3.09
N HIS A 536 -34.69 27.74 -2.81
CA HIS A 536 -35.21 26.62 -2.05
C HIS A 536 -35.67 27.06 -0.64
N ALA A 537 -34.96 27.97 -0.01
CA ALA A 537 -35.36 28.53 1.28
C ALA A 537 -36.72 29.26 1.15
N GLY A 538 -36.91 30.05 0.11
CA GLY A 538 -38.18 30.70 -0.16
C GLY A 538 -39.32 29.70 -0.35
N ASP A 539 -39.09 28.64 -1.12
CA ASP A 539 -40.07 27.58 -1.39
C ASP A 539 -40.45 26.83 -0.10
N ILE A 540 -39.45 26.43 0.67
CA ILE A 540 -39.63 25.73 1.95
C ILE A 540 -40.40 26.60 2.97
N TYR A 541 -40.02 27.87 3.09
CA TYR A 541 -40.68 28.80 4.00
C TYR A 541 -42.16 29.04 3.61
N ALA A 542 -42.45 29.16 2.29
CA ALA A 542 -43.80 29.32 1.79
C ALA A 542 -44.70 28.14 2.16
N MET A 543 -44.19 26.89 2.01
CA MET A 543 -44.93 25.68 2.36
C MET A 543 -45.05 25.47 3.87
N ASN A 544 -44.25 26.16 4.68
CA ASN A 544 -44.44 26.27 6.14
C ASN A 544 -45.38 27.41 6.57
N GLY A 545 -46.04 28.11 5.61
CA GLY A 545 -46.96 29.21 5.90
C GLY A 545 -46.29 30.56 6.23
N LEU A 546 -44.97 30.64 6.08
CA LEU A 546 -44.15 31.83 6.41
C LEU A 546 -43.97 32.72 5.18
N THR A 547 -45.09 33.25 4.66
CA THR A 547 -45.14 33.93 3.37
C THR A 547 -44.26 35.19 3.29
N GLU A 548 -44.18 35.95 4.36
CA GLU A 548 -43.40 37.21 4.34
C GLU A 548 -41.87 36.90 4.31
N GLU A 549 -41.43 35.88 5.01
CA GLU A 549 -40.04 35.41 4.98
C GLU A 549 -39.71 34.78 3.62
N ALA A 550 -40.60 33.99 3.07
CA ALA A 550 -40.46 33.42 1.73
C ALA A 550 -40.25 34.51 0.67
N LEU A 551 -41.07 35.57 0.72
CA LEU A 551 -40.91 36.73 -0.15
C LEU A 551 -39.56 37.41 -0.03
N LYS A 552 -38.96 37.47 1.18
CA LYS A 552 -37.61 38.04 1.36
C LYS A 552 -36.56 37.18 0.65
N PHE A 553 -36.64 35.84 0.82
CA PHE A 553 -35.71 34.94 0.16
C PHE A 553 -35.83 34.96 -1.36
N TRP A 554 -37.03 34.92 -1.92
CA TRP A 554 -37.24 35.02 -3.37
C TRP A 554 -36.75 36.34 -3.94
N LYS A 555 -36.98 37.46 -3.25
CA LYS A 555 -36.45 38.76 -3.67
C LYS A 555 -34.92 38.78 -3.59
N GLN A 556 -34.32 38.22 -2.52
CA GLN A 556 -32.88 38.12 -2.38
C GLN A 556 -32.27 37.30 -3.52
N SER A 557 -32.85 36.14 -3.88
CA SER A 557 -32.41 35.33 -5.02
C SER A 557 -32.54 36.10 -6.34
N TYR A 558 -33.68 36.82 -6.52
CA TYR A 558 -33.88 37.67 -7.69
C TYR A 558 -32.84 38.78 -7.81
N ASP A 559 -32.57 39.50 -6.71
CA ASP A 559 -31.61 40.61 -6.68
C ASP A 559 -30.19 40.13 -6.89
N ALA A 560 -29.88 38.91 -6.43
CA ALA A 560 -28.59 38.25 -6.65
C ALA A 560 -28.42 37.68 -8.08
N GLY A 561 -29.40 37.87 -8.97
CA GLY A 561 -29.27 37.56 -10.39
C GLY A 561 -30.15 36.42 -10.91
N ASN A 562 -30.95 35.73 -10.07
CA ASN A 562 -31.92 34.77 -10.54
C ASN A 562 -33.13 35.47 -11.17
N LYS A 563 -33.05 35.77 -12.44
CA LYS A 563 -34.11 36.46 -13.21
C LYS A 563 -35.07 35.46 -13.90
N SER A 564 -35.19 34.24 -13.40
CA SER A 564 -36.07 33.23 -13.96
C SER A 564 -37.55 33.66 -13.86
N GLU A 565 -38.35 33.23 -14.82
CA GLU A 565 -39.80 33.46 -14.84
C GLU A 565 -40.46 32.82 -13.61
N GLY A 566 -39.90 31.70 -13.14
CA GLY A 566 -40.36 30.99 -11.95
C GLY A 566 -40.31 31.86 -10.71
N ILE A 567 -39.16 32.46 -10.41
CA ILE A 567 -39.00 33.28 -9.21
C ILE A 567 -39.85 34.57 -9.27
N MET A 568 -39.96 35.18 -10.47
CA MET A 568 -40.85 36.35 -10.66
C MET A 568 -42.31 36.01 -10.41
N THR A 569 -42.76 34.84 -10.87
CA THR A 569 -44.11 34.34 -10.67
C THR A 569 -44.41 34.03 -9.20
N LYS A 570 -43.47 33.42 -8.48
CA LYS A 570 -43.57 33.15 -7.03
C LYS A 570 -43.67 34.49 -6.23
N ILE A 571 -42.85 35.46 -6.55
CA ILE A 571 -42.89 36.81 -5.93
C ILE A 571 -44.23 37.50 -6.18
N LYS A 572 -44.72 37.51 -7.43
CA LYS A 572 -45.98 38.15 -7.83
C LYS A 572 -47.19 37.53 -7.13
N ASN A 573 -47.23 36.20 -7.04
CA ASN A 573 -48.36 35.49 -6.48
C ASN A 573 -48.24 35.22 -4.97
N LYS A 574 -47.09 35.56 -4.36
CA LYS A 574 -46.81 35.41 -2.93
C LYS A 574 -47.02 33.96 -2.40
N ARG A 575 -46.77 32.98 -3.22
CA ARG A 575 -46.91 31.57 -2.88
C ARG A 575 -45.93 30.69 -3.67
N TYR A 576 -45.63 29.51 -3.15
CA TYR A 576 -44.97 28.48 -3.93
C TYR A 576 -45.79 28.12 -5.17
N ILE A 577 -45.13 27.96 -6.29
CA ILE A 577 -45.72 27.59 -7.58
C ILE A 577 -44.80 26.55 -8.21
N THR A 578 -45.38 25.41 -8.58
CA THR A 578 -44.63 24.33 -9.21
C THR A 578 -44.20 24.69 -10.64
N GLU A 579 -43.15 24.05 -11.15
CA GLU A 579 -42.70 24.26 -12.55
C GLU A 579 -43.85 23.99 -13.56
N GLU A 580 -44.70 23.00 -13.31
CA GLU A 580 -45.84 22.70 -14.16
C GLU A 580 -46.90 23.82 -14.15
N GLU A 581 -47.16 24.39 -12.98
CA GLU A 581 -48.05 25.55 -12.87
C GLU A 581 -47.46 26.77 -13.58
N ILE A 582 -46.16 27.01 -13.46
CA ILE A 582 -45.44 28.10 -14.15
C ILE A 582 -45.60 27.93 -15.66
N LYS A 583 -45.31 26.75 -16.21
CA LYS A 583 -45.48 26.44 -17.64
C LYS A 583 -46.92 26.66 -18.14
N ARG A 584 -47.92 26.32 -17.32
CA ARG A 584 -49.36 26.58 -17.64
C ARG A 584 -49.71 28.07 -17.63
N MET A 585 -49.14 28.85 -16.69
CA MET A 585 -49.41 30.28 -16.55
C MET A 585 -48.72 31.13 -17.62
N THR A 586 -47.59 30.67 -18.15
CA THR A 586 -46.71 31.45 -19.04
C THR A 586 -46.82 31.03 -20.52
N GLY A 587 -47.65 30.07 -20.84
CA GLY A 587 -47.89 29.66 -22.23
C GLY A 587 -46.77 28.86 -22.87
N GLY A 588 -45.91 28.23 -22.09
CA GLY A 588 -45.05 27.15 -22.56
C GLY A 588 -43.73 27.54 -23.24
N SER A 589 -43.03 28.60 -22.77
CA SER A 589 -41.60 28.79 -23.11
C SER A 589 -40.73 28.29 -21.97
N ALA A 590 -40.08 27.14 -22.16
CA ALA A 590 -39.16 26.58 -21.17
C ALA A 590 -37.88 27.39 -21.14
N VAL A 591 -37.69 28.20 -20.10
CA VAL A 591 -36.36 28.72 -19.74
C VAL A 591 -35.78 27.75 -18.70
N THR A 592 -34.84 26.94 -19.11
CA THR A 592 -34.06 26.09 -18.19
C THR A 592 -33.29 26.98 -17.20
N PRO A 593 -33.31 26.67 -15.89
CA PRO A 593 -32.47 27.38 -14.91
C PRO A 593 -31.00 27.27 -15.31
N ASP A 594 -30.24 28.33 -15.09
CA ASP A 594 -28.83 28.36 -15.41
C ASP A 594 -28.04 27.38 -14.48
N ARG A 595 -27.92 26.15 -14.95
CA ARG A 595 -27.29 25.01 -14.23
C ARG A 595 -25.77 25.13 -14.08
N LYS A 596 -25.18 26.28 -14.45
CA LYS A 596 -23.72 26.46 -14.45
C LYS A 596 -23.06 26.60 -13.07
N SER A 597 -23.84 26.78 -12.00
CA SER A 597 -23.26 27.20 -10.72
C SER A 597 -22.91 26.08 -9.75
N GLN A 598 -23.52 24.91 -9.83
CA GLN A 598 -23.31 23.85 -8.83
C GLN A 598 -22.12 22.93 -9.15
N SER A 599 -21.80 22.69 -10.42
CA SER A 599 -20.72 21.78 -10.81
C SER A 599 -19.30 22.31 -10.54
N ARG A 600 -19.15 23.60 -10.21
CA ARG A 600 -17.83 24.21 -9.94
C ARG A 600 -17.32 24.04 -8.50
N SER A 601 -18.15 23.63 -7.55
CA SER A 601 -17.76 23.56 -6.13
C SER A 601 -17.03 22.27 -5.73
N GLY A 602 -17.26 21.15 -6.42
CA GLY A 602 -16.63 19.86 -6.11
C GLY A 602 -15.14 19.76 -6.49
N ALA A 603 -14.76 20.40 -7.58
CA ALA A 603 -13.39 20.27 -8.12
C ALA A 603 -12.30 21.05 -7.36
N LYS A 604 -12.66 22.03 -6.52
CA LYS A 604 -11.67 22.86 -5.80
C LYS A 604 -11.14 22.27 -4.50
N LYS A 605 -11.75 21.24 -3.92
CA LYS A 605 -11.35 20.72 -2.60
C LYS A 605 -10.31 19.59 -2.62
N ASN A 606 -10.09 18.91 -3.74
CA ASN A 606 -9.19 17.74 -3.77
C ASN A 606 -7.68 18.06 -3.83
N ASN A 607 -7.29 19.30 -3.92
CA ASN A 607 -5.87 19.69 -3.99
C ASN A 607 -5.15 19.82 -2.62
N LYS A 608 -5.79 19.47 -1.49
CA LYS A 608 -5.17 19.50 -0.14
C LYS A 608 -4.68 18.15 0.41
N LEU A 609 -4.80 17.08 -0.34
CA LEU A 609 -4.46 15.72 0.12
C LEU A 609 -3.14 15.20 -0.46
N ARG A 610 -2.07 16.01 -0.45
CA ARG A 610 -0.75 15.46 -0.76
C ARG A 610 0.44 16.19 -0.10
N ASN A 611 0.35 16.45 1.19
CA ASN A 611 1.55 16.68 2.00
C ASN A 611 1.31 16.17 3.43
N GLY A 612 1.37 14.88 3.61
CA GLY A 612 1.29 14.30 4.93
C GLY A 612 1.51 12.80 4.95
N LYS A 613 2.68 12.43 5.33
CA LYS A 613 3.15 11.11 5.79
C LYS A 613 4.00 10.30 4.82
N LYS A 614 5.30 10.50 4.97
CA LYS A 614 6.23 9.39 5.20
C LYS A 614 7.20 9.80 6.31
N LYS A 615 7.04 9.14 7.44
CA LYS A 615 8.14 8.86 8.36
C LYS A 615 8.82 7.58 7.88
#